data_fe8946d34a9e6fbdc7f5394f4e40fdfa
#
_entry.id   fe8946d34a9e6fbdc7f5394f4e40fdfa
#
_cell.length_a   1.000
_cell.length_b   1.000
_cell.length_c   1.000
_cell.angle_alpha   90.00
_cell.angle_beta   90.00
_cell.angle_gamma   90.00
#
_symmetry.space_group_name_H-M   'P 1'
#
loop_
_entity.id
_entity.type
_entity.pdbx_description
1 polymer ?
#
loop_
_entity_poly.entity_id
_entity_poly.type
_entity_poly.pdbx_seq_one_letter_code
_entity_poly.pdbx_strand_id
1 'polypeptide(L)'
;MPSFRTLTLTLCLATLAVSTRAMSQGGTPPEVLLRLDDVGMNHSVNTAIERVARTGMPFSVSVMFAYPWYQEAVEMLKKHPNVNVGVHLVLNSEWRNYRWGPVLGKTAVPSLVDSVGYFLPSTREFLDSKYDLGEVERELDAQMQRATTSGLKITYVDFHMGTAGATPQLRAVVERIAEKYRVGISRSYGEVSNTIFSAPVDQKTSELIKGLARAERGRTNLWVIHVAERTPEMDVLFDRNNAAQNSGTGVPLVAQHRQGELDAMLSRELAEMVKANRIKLVTYEQLNARGGPRVRPPVP
;
A
#
# COMPACT_ATOMS: atom_id res chain seq x y z
N MET A 1 90.94 5.41 -23.40
CA MET A 1 89.60 5.56 -24.01
C MET A 1 88.64 4.60 -23.26
N PRO A 2 87.70 5.07 -22.42
CA PRO A 2 86.84 4.14 -21.66
C PRO A 2 85.56 3.92 -22.47
N SER A 3 85.10 2.64 -22.51
CA SER A 3 83.93 2.11 -23.13
C SER A 3 82.66 2.41 -22.31
N PHE A 4 81.69 3.03 -22.91
CA PHE A 4 80.38 3.20 -22.31
C PHE A 4 79.58 1.89 -22.45
N ARG A 5 79.16 1.34 -21.31
CA ARG A 5 78.17 0.24 -21.22
C ARG A 5 76.78 0.87 -21.09
N THR A 6 75.96 0.66 -22.10
CA THR A 6 74.55 1.06 -22.11
C THR A 6 73.73 0.09 -21.23
N LEU A 7 73.10 0.60 -20.16
CA LEU A 7 72.25 -0.17 -19.26
C LEU A 7 70.83 -0.05 -19.79
N THR A 8 70.26 -1.13 -20.33
CA THR A 8 68.88 -1.18 -20.82
C THR A 8 67.94 -1.51 -19.62
N LEU A 9 67.17 -0.53 -19.21
CA LEU A 9 66.22 -0.70 -18.12
C LEU A 9 64.88 -1.27 -18.72
N THR A 10 64.58 -2.54 -18.46
CA THR A 10 63.33 -3.19 -18.88
C THR A 10 62.27 -2.88 -17.85
N LEU A 11 61.30 -2.04 -18.20
CA LEU A 11 60.16 -1.66 -17.39
C LEU A 11 59.08 -2.74 -17.53
N CYS A 12 58.92 -3.61 -16.55
CA CYS A 12 57.82 -4.57 -16.45
C CYS A 12 56.57 -3.84 -15.97
N LEU A 13 55.63 -3.50 -16.88
CA LEU A 13 54.27 -3.10 -16.52
C LEU A 13 53.51 -4.33 -16.03
N ALA A 14 53.32 -4.45 -14.74
CA ALA A 14 52.37 -5.39 -14.14
C ALA A 14 50.97 -4.76 -14.25
N THR A 15 50.18 -5.19 -15.22
CA THR A 15 48.76 -4.88 -15.29
C THR A 15 48.01 -5.65 -14.20
N LEU A 16 47.67 -4.97 -13.12
CA LEU A 16 46.68 -5.47 -12.14
C LEU A 16 45.31 -5.55 -12.85
N ALA A 17 44.95 -6.73 -13.30
CA ALA A 17 43.55 -7.02 -13.68
C ALA A 17 42.72 -7.09 -12.39
N VAL A 18 42.07 -5.98 -12.04
CA VAL A 18 41.01 -5.97 -11.02
C VAL A 18 39.84 -6.76 -11.61
N SER A 19 39.79 -8.04 -11.32
CA SER A 19 38.62 -8.87 -11.57
C SER A 19 37.48 -8.36 -10.69
N THR A 20 36.62 -7.51 -11.25
CA THR A 20 35.30 -7.24 -10.67
C THR A 20 34.50 -8.52 -10.76
N ARG A 21 34.65 -9.36 -9.74
CA ARG A 21 33.74 -10.49 -9.52
C ARG A 21 32.36 -9.88 -9.27
N ALA A 22 31.54 -9.74 -10.32
CA ALA A 22 30.11 -9.57 -10.18
C ALA A 22 29.63 -10.77 -9.37
N MET A 23 29.36 -10.57 -8.09
CA MET A 23 28.72 -11.58 -7.25
C MET A 23 27.32 -11.76 -7.80
N SER A 24 27.17 -12.68 -8.75
CA SER A 24 25.90 -13.31 -9.06
C SER A 24 25.46 -14.03 -7.78
N GLN A 25 24.72 -13.36 -6.93
CA GLN A 25 24.00 -14.02 -5.84
C GLN A 25 22.91 -14.87 -6.49
N GLY A 26 23.26 -16.12 -6.81
CA GLY A 26 22.38 -17.13 -7.42
C GLY A 26 21.28 -17.58 -6.46
N GLY A 27 20.37 -16.70 -6.07
CA GLY A 27 19.19 -17.02 -5.27
C GLY A 27 17.96 -16.35 -5.86
N THR A 28 16.80 -16.95 -5.66
CA THR A 28 15.52 -16.37 -6.05
C THR A 28 15.40 -14.95 -5.48
N PRO A 29 15.01 -13.94 -6.28
CA PRO A 29 14.85 -12.58 -5.78
C PRO A 29 13.77 -12.55 -4.69
N PRO A 30 13.87 -11.59 -3.72
CA PRO A 30 12.85 -11.46 -2.68
C PRO A 30 11.50 -11.09 -3.31
N GLU A 31 10.43 -11.68 -2.78
CA GLU A 31 9.07 -11.34 -3.20
C GLU A 31 8.62 -10.04 -2.55
N VAL A 32 8.08 -9.14 -3.35
CA VAL A 32 7.58 -7.83 -2.95
C VAL A 32 6.12 -7.70 -3.39
N LEU A 33 5.25 -7.36 -2.45
CA LEU A 33 3.86 -7.05 -2.70
C LEU A 33 3.66 -5.55 -2.49
N LEU A 34 3.46 -4.81 -3.56
CA LEU A 34 3.10 -3.40 -3.52
C LEU A 34 1.58 -3.32 -3.36
N ARG A 35 1.10 -2.68 -2.28
CA ARG A 35 -0.32 -2.44 -2.03
C ARG A 35 -0.57 -0.94 -1.92
N LEU A 36 -1.41 -0.43 -2.81
CA LEU A 36 -1.78 0.97 -2.86
C LEU A 36 -3.16 1.13 -2.24
N ASP A 37 -3.21 1.87 -1.12
CA ASP A 37 -4.40 2.03 -0.30
C ASP A 37 -5.21 3.29 -0.67
N ASP A 38 -6.38 3.46 -0.08
CA ASP A 38 -7.32 4.59 -0.21
C ASP A 38 -7.91 4.84 -1.61
N VAL A 39 -7.92 3.85 -2.48
CA VAL A 39 -8.47 3.97 -3.83
C VAL A 39 -9.97 4.24 -3.77
N GLY A 40 -10.45 5.21 -4.54
CA GLY A 40 -11.84 5.70 -4.48
C GLY A 40 -12.02 6.88 -3.51
N MET A 41 -10.95 7.33 -2.83
CA MET A 41 -11.02 8.47 -1.92
C MET A 41 -11.46 9.74 -2.68
N ASN A 42 -10.75 10.10 -3.72
CA ASN A 42 -11.07 11.23 -4.60
C ASN A 42 -10.43 11.06 -5.99
N HIS A 43 -10.72 12.01 -6.89
CA HIS A 43 -10.20 12.00 -8.26
C HIS A 43 -8.66 11.99 -8.32
N SER A 44 -8.00 12.75 -7.45
CA SER A 44 -6.53 12.84 -7.41
C SER A 44 -5.86 11.52 -7.04
N VAL A 45 -6.46 10.74 -6.14
CA VAL A 45 -6.00 9.38 -5.81
C VAL A 45 -6.24 8.45 -6.99
N ASN A 46 -7.45 8.45 -7.56
CA ASN A 46 -7.80 7.56 -8.67
C ASN A 46 -6.91 7.81 -9.90
N THR A 47 -6.62 9.06 -10.23
CA THR A 47 -5.70 9.44 -11.32
C THR A 47 -4.28 8.96 -11.05
N ALA A 48 -3.80 9.10 -9.81
CA ALA A 48 -2.47 8.60 -9.43
C ALA A 48 -2.39 7.06 -9.57
N ILE A 49 -3.40 6.33 -9.13
CA ILE A 49 -3.50 4.87 -9.32
C ILE A 49 -3.48 4.50 -10.80
N GLU A 50 -4.23 5.21 -11.63
CA GLU A 50 -4.24 4.96 -13.08
C GLU A 50 -2.85 5.16 -13.71
N ARG A 51 -2.10 6.17 -13.28
CA ARG A 51 -0.72 6.40 -13.74
C ARG A 51 0.19 5.23 -13.37
N VAL A 52 0.07 4.70 -12.14
CA VAL A 52 0.84 3.52 -11.74
C VAL A 52 0.40 2.29 -12.55
N ALA A 53 -0.91 2.08 -12.77
CA ALA A 53 -1.43 0.97 -13.55
C ALA A 53 -0.92 0.94 -15.01
N ARG A 54 -0.74 2.12 -15.61
CA ARG A 54 -0.18 2.27 -16.97
C ARG A 54 1.28 1.87 -17.09
N THR A 55 2.02 1.72 -15.98
CA THR A 55 3.40 1.19 -16.02
C THR A 55 3.46 -0.30 -16.36
N GLY A 56 2.33 -1.01 -16.21
CA GLY A 56 2.25 -2.46 -16.39
C GLY A 56 2.87 -3.28 -15.26
N MET A 57 3.43 -2.66 -14.21
CA MET A 57 3.94 -3.37 -13.03
C MET A 57 2.78 -4.08 -12.30
N PRO A 58 2.96 -5.33 -11.83
CA PRO A 58 1.98 -5.98 -10.96
C PRO A 58 1.93 -5.30 -9.58
N PHE A 59 0.73 -4.96 -9.12
CA PHE A 59 0.48 -4.47 -7.76
C PHE A 59 -0.95 -4.76 -7.32
N SER A 60 -1.23 -4.59 -6.04
CA SER A 60 -2.57 -4.71 -5.47
C SER A 60 -3.09 -3.34 -5.04
N VAL A 61 -4.40 -3.13 -5.13
CA VAL A 61 -5.07 -1.92 -4.65
C VAL A 61 -6.14 -2.26 -3.62
N SER A 62 -6.28 -1.42 -2.61
CA SER A 62 -7.33 -1.51 -1.60
C SER A 62 -8.35 -0.39 -1.83
N VAL A 63 -9.55 -0.76 -2.31
CA VAL A 63 -10.60 0.19 -2.69
C VAL A 63 -11.53 0.44 -1.51
N MET A 64 -11.79 1.71 -1.21
CA MET A 64 -12.72 2.16 -0.17
C MET A 64 -14.13 2.34 -0.73
N PHE A 65 -14.95 1.32 -0.63
CA PHE A 65 -16.32 1.36 -1.15
C PHE A 65 -17.30 2.22 -0.33
N ALA A 66 -16.86 2.74 0.82
CA ALA A 66 -17.58 3.76 1.58
C ALA A 66 -17.33 5.19 1.06
N TYR A 67 -16.31 5.43 0.25
CA TYR A 67 -16.02 6.73 -0.34
C TYR A 67 -16.88 7.03 -1.57
N PRO A 68 -17.20 8.33 -1.82
CA PRO A 68 -18.07 8.70 -2.93
C PRO A 68 -17.44 8.48 -4.32
N TRP A 69 -16.11 8.50 -4.45
CA TRP A 69 -15.40 8.36 -5.74
C TRP A 69 -15.04 6.91 -6.10
N TYR A 70 -15.58 5.92 -5.36
CA TYR A 70 -15.34 4.51 -5.67
C TYR A 70 -15.84 4.10 -7.06
N GLN A 71 -16.90 4.73 -7.58
CA GLN A 71 -17.44 4.41 -8.91
C GLN A 71 -16.43 4.72 -10.02
N GLU A 72 -15.76 5.88 -9.94
CA GLU A 72 -14.66 6.22 -10.87
C GLU A 72 -13.52 5.21 -10.77
N ALA A 73 -13.14 4.84 -9.54
CA ALA A 73 -12.12 3.82 -9.32
C ALA A 73 -12.51 2.47 -9.97
N VAL A 74 -13.77 2.05 -9.84
CA VAL A 74 -14.28 0.83 -10.47
C VAL A 74 -14.14 0.89 -11.99
N GLU A 75 -14.59 1.99 -12.63
CA GLU A 75 -14.52 2.14 -14.09
C GLU A 75 -13.05 2.23 -14.59
N MET A 76 -12.18 2.82 -13.82
CA MET A 76 -10.74 2.86 -14.10
C MET A 76 -10.13 1.46 -13.98
N LEU A 77 -10.40 0.74 -12.87
CA LEU A 77 -9.83 -0.59 -12.62
C LEU A 77 -10.31 -1.65 -13.62
N LYS A 78 -11.55 -1.56 -14.13
CA LYS A 78 -12.02 -2.43 -15.23
C LYS A 78 -11.17 -2.33 -16.49
N LYS A 79 -10.51 -1.20 -16.72
CA LYS A 79 -9.60 -0.99 -17.88
C LYS A 79 -8.20 -1.54 -17.61
N HIS A 80 -7.89 -1.92 -16.36
CA HIS A 80 -6.58 -2.40 -15.93
C HIS A 80 -6.67 -3.77 -15.24
N PRO A 81 -7.02 -4.85 -15.96
CA PRO A 81 -7.26 -6.17 -15.39
C PRO A 81 -6.00 -6.82 -14.78
N ASN A 82 -4.83 -6.26 -15.00
CA ASN A 82 -3.57 -6.67 -14.39
C ASN A 82 -3.39 -6.12 -12.96
N VAL A 83 -4.24 -5.19 -12.52
CA VAL A 83 -4.23 -4.66 -11.15
C VAL A 83 -5.09 -5.57 -10.28
N ASN A 84 -4.50 -6.06 -9.20
CA ASN A 84 -5.20 -6.92 -8.26
C ASN A 84 -6.03 -6.09 -7.27
N VAL A 85 -7.30 -6.42 -7.05
CA VAL A 85 -8.23 -5.60 -6.27
C VAL A 85 -8.62 -6.27 -4.96
N GLY A 86 -8.53 -5.52 -3.87
CA GLY A 86 -9.10 -5.81 -2.57
C GLY A 86 -10.02 -4.70 -2.08
N VAL A 87 -10.68 -4.96 -0.95
CA VAL A 87 -11.53 -3.98 -0.26
C VAL A 87 -10.80 -3.44 0.95
N HIS A 88 -10.69 -2.11 1.01
CA HIS A 88 -10.21 -1.38 2.19
C HIS A 88 -11.40 -1.12 3.11
N LEU A 89 -11.61 -2.01 4.10
CA LEU A 89 -12.73 -1.94 5.03
C LEU A 89 -12.59 -0.73 5.95
N VAL A 90 -13.63 0.07 6.07
CA VAL A 90 -13.61 1.40 6.68
C VAL A 90 -14.55 1.48 7.85
N LEU A 91 -14.07 2.00 9.00
CA LEU A 91 -14.87 2.29 10.21
C LEU A 91 -14.55 3.67 10.80
N ASN A 92 -13.72 4.47 10.13
CA ASN A 92 -13.34 5.81 10.60
C ASN A 92 -13.09 6.79 9.45
N SER A 93 -13.06 8.11 9.76
CA SER A 93 -13.02 9.21 8.81
C SER A 93 -12.14 10.34 9.35
N GLU A 94 -10.85 10.33 9.06
CA GLU A 94 -9.80 11.11 9.72
C GLU A 94 -9.66 12.57 9.23
N TRP A 95 -10.15 12.88 8.02
CA TRP A 95 -9.94 14.20 7.44
C TRP A 95 -10.79 15.29 8.10
N ARG A 96 -10.24 16.46 8.32
CA ARG A 96 -10.99 17.58 8.93
C ARG A 96 -12.17 18.04 8.10
N ASN A 97 -11.97 18.25 6.81
CA ASN A 97 -12.95 18.89 5.91
C ASN A 97 -13.50 17.94 4.83
N TYR A 98 -13.10 16.69 4.86
CA TYR A 98 -13.51 15.67 3.90
C TYR A 98 -13.88 14.39 4.66
N ARG A 99 -15.13 14.34 5.12
CA ARG A 99 -15.62 13.26 5.97
C ARG A 99 -16.65 12.41 5.24
N TRP A 100 -16.71 11.16 5.60
CA TRP A 100 -17.64 10.20 5.06
C TRP A 100 -18.29 9.37 6.16
N GLY A 101 -19.40 8.74 5.82
CA GLY A 101 -20.16 7.87 6.72
C GLY A 101 -20.28 6.46 6.16
N PRO A 102 -21.01 5.60 6.86
CA PRO A 102 -21.24 4.22 6.49
C PRO A 102 -22.07 4.09 5.20
N VAL A 103 -21.83 2.97 4.51
CA VAL A 103 -22.62 2.56 3.32
C VAL A 103 -24.11 2.42 3.65
N LEU A 104 -24.41 1.89 4.84
CA LEU A 104 -25.78 1.70 5.32
C LEU A 104 -26.46 2.99 5.83
N GLY A 105 -25.65 4.02 6.12
CA GLY A 105 -26.14 5.28 6.68
C GLY A 105 -26.41 5.22 8.20
N LYS A 106 -26.50 6.40 8.82
CA LYS A 106 -26.62 6.60 10.28
C LYS A 106 -27.78 5.80 10.91
N THR A 107 -28.94 5.73 10.25
CA THR A 107 -30.11 5.08 10.83
C THR A 107 -29.94 3.58 11.03
N ALA A 108 -29.18 2.91 10.16
CA ALA A 108 -28.97 1.46 10.21
C ALA A 108 -27.80 1.06 11.15
N VAL A 109 -26.84 1.97 11.34
CA VAL A 109 -25.65 1.73 12.16
C VAL A 109 -25.30 2.95 13.02
N PRO A 110 -26.23 3.36 13.93
CA PRO A 110 -26.08 4.59 14.71
C PRO A 110 -24.90 4.61 15.66
N SER A 111 -24.43 3.43 16.12
CA SER A 111 -23.29 3.33 17.06
C SER A 111 -21.94 3.58 16.39
N LEU A 112 -21.87 3.57 15.05
CA LEU A 112 -20.62 3.72 14.31
C LEU A 112 -20.31 5.17 13.91
N VAL A 113 -21.24 6.10 14.17
CA VAL A 113 -21.16 7.45 13.66
C VAL A 113 -21.35 8.51 14.73
N ASP A 114 -20.89 9.72 14.43
CA ASP A 114 -21.16 10.91 15.25
C ASP A 114 -22.60 11.43 15.06
N SER A 115 -22.92 12.55 15.75
CA SER A 115 -24.25 13.17 15.70
C SER A 115 -24.68 13.62 14.30
N VAL A 116 -23.71 13.87 13.40
CA VAL A 116 -23.96 14.30 12.01
C VAL A 116 -24.12 13.09 11.06
N GLY A 117 -23.57 11.93 11.40
CA GLY A 117 -23.64 10.71 10.59
C GLY A 117 -22.34 10.34 9.89
N TYR A 118 -21.23 10.92 10.27
CA TYR A 118 -19.91 10.54 9.79
C TYR A 118 -19.27 9.52 10.73
N PHE A 119 -18.45 8.64 10.19
CA PHE A 119 -17.60 7.78 11.02
C PHE A 119 -16.73 8.62 11.97
N LEU A 120 -16.36 8.03 13.11
CA LEU A 120 -15.46 8.66 14.07
C LEU A 120 -14.07 8.86 13.47
N PRO A 121 -13.32 9.91 13.86
CA PRO A 121 -12.13 10.31 13.12
C PRO A 121 -10.90 9.44 13.36
N SER A 122 -10.86 8.63 14.41
CA SER A 122 -9.69 7.80 14.72
C SER A 122 -10.05 6.43 15.24
N THR A 123 -9.13 5.49 15.13
CA THR A 123 -9.23 4.17 15.77
C THR A 123 -9.45 4.30 17.27
N ARG A 124 -8.77 5.25 17.93
CA ARG A 124 -8.92 5.47 19.36
C ARG A 124 -10.35 5.91 19.71
N GLU A 125 -10.86 6.97 19.05
CA GLU A 125 -12.22 7.48 19.33
C GLU A 125 -13.27 6.40 19.01
N PHE A 126 -13.05 5.58 17.96
CA PHE A 126 -13.90 4.44 17.66
C PHE A 126 -13.90 3.39 18.78
N LEU A 127 -12.72 3.00 19.29
CA LEU A 127 -12.62 2.02 20.38
C LEU A 127 -13.14 2.54 21.71
N ASP A 128 -13.00 3.84 21.97
CA ASP A 128 -13.53 4.51 23.17
C ASP A 128 -15.06 4.70 23.09
N SER A 129 -15.67 4.55 21.93
CA SER A 129 -17.12 4.63 21.72
C SER A 129 -17.83 3.34 22.17
N LYS A 130 -19.15 3.41 22.30
CA LYS A 130 -20.00 2.24 22.59
C LYS A 130 -20.49 1.60 21.30
N TYR A 131 -19.58 1.22 20.40
CA TYR A 131 -19.96 0.58 19.14
C TYR A 131 -20.59 -0.80 19.34
N ASP A 132 -21.56 -1.13 18.49
CA ASP A 132 -22.20 -2.45 18.44
C ASP A 132 -21.54 -3.34 17.39
N LEU A 133 -21.08 -4.53 17.79
CA LEU A 133 -20.40 -5.47 16.87
C LEU A 133 -21.32 -5.97 15.74
N GLY A 134 -22.62 -6.06 15.97
CA GLY A 134 -23.58 -6.44 14.94
C GLY A 134 -23.74 -5.33 13.91
N GLU A 135 -23.66 -4.05 14.32
CA GLU A 135 -23.62 -2.92 13.40
C GLU A 135 -22.33 -2.89 12.59
N VAL A 136 -21.20 -3.16 13.24
CA VAL A 136 -19.91 -3.30 12.53
C VAL A 136 -20.00 -4.38 11.46
N GLU A 137 -20.52 -5.56 11.79
CA GLU A 137 -20.63 -6.67 10.85
C GLU A 137 -21.55 -6.32 9.67
N ARG A 138 -22.71 -5.70 9.94
CA ARG A 138 -23.64 -5.25 8.87
C ARG A 138 -23.00 -4.22 7.94
N GLU A 139 -22.28 -3.24 8.49
CA GLU A 139 -21.62 -2.20 7.69
C GLU A 139 -20.49 -2.77 6.82
N LEU A 140 -19.61 -3.59 7.41
CA LEU A 140 -18.52 -4.20 6.66
C LEU A 140 -19.03 -5.16 5.58
N ASP A 141 -20.13 -5.89 5.87
CA ASP A 141 -20.81 -6.72 4.87
C ASP A 141 -21.40 -5.88 3.73
N ALA A 142 -21.98 -4.72 4.02
CA ALA A 142 -22.49 -3.80 3.00
C ALA A 142 -21.38 -3.23 2.11
N GLN A 143 -20.21 -2.92 2.67
CA GLN A 143 -19.04 -2.52 1.88
C GLN A 143 -18.60 -3.65 0.94
N MET A 144 -18.56 -4.90 1.42
CA MET A 144 -18.26 -6.07 0.59
C MET A 144 -19.31 -6.34 -0.48
N GLN A 145 -20.61 -6.21 -0.15
CA GLN A 145 -21.67 -6.35 -1.15
C GLN A 145 -21.51 -5.32 -2.27
N ARG A 146 -21.25 -4.04 -1.92
CA ARG A 146 -21.01 -2.99 -2.92
C ARG A 146 -19.79 -3.32 -3.79
N ALA A 147 -18.73 -3.86 -3.19
CA ALA A 147 -17.54 -4.28 -3.92
C ALA A 147 -17.81 -5.43 -4.90
N THR A 148 -18.47 -6.49 -4.44
CA THR A 148 -18.73 -7.67 -5.27
C THR A 148 -19.74 -7.41 -6.38
N THR A 149 -20.69 -6.49 -6.18
CA THR A 149 -21.66 -6.09 -7.22
C THR A 149 -21.09 -5.06 -8.21
N SER A 150 -19.88 -4.52 -7.98
CA SER A 150 -19.22 -3.59 -8.90
C SER A 150 -18.75 -4.23 -10.20
N GLY A 151 -18.66 -5.56 -10.24
CA GLY A 151 -18.10 -6.32 -11.36
C GLY A 151 -16.58 -6.47 -11.32
N LEU A 152 -15.89 -5.96 -10.29
CA LEU A 152 -14.47 -6.22 -10.06
C LEU A 152 -14.26 -7.58 -9.39
N LYS A 153 -13.15 -8.24 -9.71
CA LYS A 153 -12.72 -9.46 -9.02
C LYS A 153 -12.03 -9.08 -7.71
N ILE A 154 -12.73 -9.27 -6.60
CA ILE A 154 -12.19 -9.01 -5.26
C ILE A 154 -11.43 -10.25 -4.76
N THR A 155 -10.20 -10.10 -4.30
CA THR A 155 -9.32 -11.21 -3.91
C THR A 155 -8.89 -11.17 -2.43
N TYR A 156 -8.94 -10.00 -1.81
CA TYR A 156 -8.58 -9.82 -0.41
C TYR A 156 -9.32 -8.64 0.22
N VAL A 157 -9.23 -8.57 1.54
CA VAL A 157 -9.60 -7.40 2.34
C VAL A 157 -8.42 -6.95 3.19
N ASP A 158 -8.40 -5.69 3.51
CA ASP A 158 -7.62 -5.10 4.59
C ASP A 158 -8.45 -4.02 5.28
N PHE A 159 -7.87 -3.23 6.17
CA PHE A 159 -8.66 -2.29 6.95
C PHE A 159 -7.96 -0.95 7.11
N HIS A 160 -8.72 0.11 6.82
CA HIS A 160 -8.31 1.50 6.94
C HIS A 160 -7.88 1.81 8.39
N MET A 161 -6.71 2.43 8.53
CA MET A 161 -6.10 2.80 9.82
C MET A 161 -5.97 1.64 10.84
N GLY A 162 -6.18 0.40 10.42
CA GLY A 162 -6.15 -0.78 11.28
C GLY A 162 -7.40 -0.98 12.14
N THR A 163 -8.41 -0.12 12.06
CA THR A 163 -9.55 -0.07 12.98
C THR A 163 -10.34 -1.37 13.04
N ALA A 164 -10.71 -1.96 11.90
CA ALA A 164 -11.47 -3.21 11.86
C ALA A 164 -10.67 -4.44 12.35
N GLY A 165 -9.38 -4.31 12.57
CA GLY A 165 -8.52 -5.36 13.13
C GLY A 165 -7.99 -5.05 14.54
N ALA A 166 -8.42 -3.94 15.15
CA ALA A 166 -7.79 -3.40 16.37
C ALA A 166 -8.06 -4.23 17.65
N THR A 167 -9.13 -5.03 17.68
CA THR A 167 -9.43 -5.94 18.79
C THR A 167 -9.69 -7.35 18.27
N PRO A 168 -9.56 -8.40 19.13
CA PRO A 168 -9.92 -9.76 18.73
C PRO A 168 -11.37 -9.90 18.24
N GLN A 169 -12.30 -9.16 18.83
CA GLN A 169 -13.72 -9.19 18.46
C GLN A 169 -13.95 -8.57 17.06
N LEU A 170 -13.35 -7.41 16.78
CA LEU A 170 -13.38 -6.78 15.46
C LEU A 170 -12.70 -7.67 14.41
N ARG A 171 -11.55 -8.24 14.76
CA ARG A 171 -10.83 -9.17 13.88
C ARG A 171 -11.70 -10.39 13.54
N ALA A 172 -12.42 -10.96 14.51
CA ALA A 172 -13.33 -12.08 14.28
C ALA A 172 -14.48 -11.73 13.32
N VAL A 173 -14.99 -10.48 13.35
CA VAL A 173 -15.96 -9.99 12.36
C VAL A 173 -15.35 -10.01 10.96
N VAL A 174 -14.15 -9.45 10.79
CA VAL A 174 -13.47 -9.43 9.48
C VAL A 174 -13.19 -10.85 8.98
N GLU A 175 -12.80 -11.78 9.86
CA GLU A 175 -12.57 -13.19 9.49
C GLU A 175 -13.85 -13.84 8.94
N ARG A 176 -15.00 -13.68 9.63
CA ARG A 176 -16.30 -14.20 9.13
C ARG A 176 -16.68 -13.61 7.76
N ILE A 177 -16.46 -12.30 7.59
CA ILE A 177 -16.72 -11.63 6.32
C ILE A 177 -15.79 -12.17 5.22
N ALA A 178 -14.51 -12.28 5.47
CA ALA A 178 -13.56 -12.81 4.51
C ALA A 178 -13.87 -14.27 4.13
N GLU A 179 -14.28 -15.11 5.09
CA GLU A 179 -14.74 -16.48 4.86
C GLU A 179 -16.03 -16.51 4.00
N LYS A 180 -17.03 -15.67 4.33
CA LYS A 180 -18.29 -15.55 3.58
C LYS A 180 -18.05 -15.23 2.11
N TYR A 181 -17.15 -14.28 1.84
CA TYR A 181 -16.84 -13.82 0.47
C TYR A 181 -15.68 -14.59 -0.19
N ARG A 182 -15.08 -15.56 0.52
CA ARG A 182 -13.95 -16.38 0.04
C ARG A 182 -12.76 -15.55 -0.42
N VAL A 183 -12.43 -14.53 0.33
CA VAL A 183 -11.28 -13.64 0.09
C VAL A 183 -10.25 -13.76 1.21
N GLY A 184 -8.99 -13.44 0.91
CA GLY A 184 -7.94 -13.41 1.93
C GLY A 184 -7.98 -12.15 2.77
N ILE A 185 -7.24 -12.14 3.88
CA ILE A 185 -7.01 -10.94 4.69
C ILE A 185 -5.53 -10.59 4.58
N SER A 186 -5.23 -9.34 4.23
CA SER A 186 -3.86 -8.83 4.25
C SER A 186 -3.18 -9.08 5.60
N ARG A 187 -1.90 -9.36 5.58
CA ARG A 187 -1.06 -9.77 6.73
C ARG A 187 -1.39 -11.15 7.31
N SER A 188 -2.22 -11.93 6.62
CA SER A 188 -2.49 -13.34 6.98
C SER A 188 -1.63 -14.35 6.19
N TYR A 189 -0.73 -13.88 5.32
CA TYR A 189 0.16 -14.73 4.51
C TYR A 189 1.59 -14.80 5.06
N GLY A 190 1.84 -14.23 6.26
CA GLY A 190 3.17 -14.14 6.85
C GLY A 190 4.03 -13.02 6.27
N GLU A 191 3.38 -11.98 5.74
CA GLU A 191 4.07 -10.84 5.13
C GLU A 191 4.89 -10.04 6.16
N VAL A 192 6.04 -9.54 5.73
CA VAL A 192 6.80 -8.51 6.43
C VAL A 192 6.26 -7.15 5.98
N SER A 193 5.63 -6.41 6.89
CA SER A 193 5.02 -5.12 6.57
C SER A 193 6.03 -3.97 6.58
N ASN A 194 6.02 -3.19 5.52
CA ASN A 194 6.85 -2.00 5.31
C ASN A 194 6.00 -0.83 4.81
N THR A 195 6.48 0.38 5.00
CA THR A 195 5.87 1.60 4.46
C THR A 195 6.90 2.72 4.37
N ILE A 196 6.64 3.68 3.50
CA ILE A 196 7.36 4.95 3.44
C ILE A 196 6.51 6.12 3.96
N PHE A 197 5.37 5.83 4.58
CA PHE A 197 4.38 6.82 4.99
C PHE A 197 4.98 7.98 5.81
N SER A 198 5.84 7.69 6.78
CA SER A 198 6.46 8.70 7.64
C SER A 198 7.81 9.22 7.12
N ALA A 199 8.30 8.73 5.98
CA ALA A 199 9.54 9.24 5.39
C ALA A 199 9.37 10.71 4.97
N PRO A 200 10.42 11.56 5.06
CA PRO A 200 10.38 12.91 4.51
C PRO A 200 9.97 12.93 3.03
N VAL A 201 9.25 13.97 2.62
CA VAL A 201 8.68 14.08 1.27
C VAL A 201 9.75 13.90 0.19
N ASP A 202 10.88 14.56 0.33
CA ASP A 202 12.02 14.53 -0.60
C ASP A 202 12.82 13.20 -0.55
N GLN A 203 12.56 12.34 0.41
CA GLN A 203 13.27 11.08 0.60
C GLN A 203 12.40 9.84 0.26
N LYS A 204 11.12 10.00 -0.08
CA LYS A 204 10.20 8.88 -0.33
C LYS A 204 10.79 7.85 -1.31
N THR A 205 11.28 8.28 -2.46
CA THR A 205 11.91 7.40 -3.45
C THR A 205 13.13 6.68 -2.88
N SER A 206 14.06 7.43 -2.28
CA SER A 206 15.30 6.83 -1.75
C SER A 206 15.01 5.83 -0.62
N GLU A 207 14.04 6.10 0.25
CA GLU A 207 13.65 5.19 1.33
C GLU A 207 12.95 3.93 0.80
N LEU A 208 12.09 4.05 -0.22
CA LEU A 208 11.51 2.89 -0.90
C LEU A 208 12.61 2.00 -1.49
N ILE A 209 13.53 2.57 -2.27
CA ILE A 209 14.60 1.82 -2.94
C ILE A 209 15.56 1.16 -1.93
N LYS A 210 15.95 1.87 -0.87
CA LYS A 210 16.77 1.32 0.22
C LYS A 210 16.06 0.16 0.93
N GLY A 211 14.77 0.30 1.20
CA GLY A 211 13.97 -0.73 1.84
C GLY A 211 13.80 -1.96 0.95
N LEU A 212 13.49 -1.79 -0.33
CA LEU A 212 13.38 -2.87 -1.31
C LEU A 212 14.71 -3.63 -1.47
N ALA A 213 15.85 -2.93 -1.42
CA ALA A 213 17.18 -3.57 -1.46
C ALA A 213 17.47 -4.46 -0.24
N ARG A 214 16.76 -4.25 0.87
CA ARG A 214 16.86 -5.04 2.12
C ARG A 214 15.74 -6.04 2.29
N ALA A 215 14.88 -6.22 1.27
CA ALA A 215 13.74 -7.13 1.33
C ALA A 215 14.17 -8.56 1.74
N GLU A 216 13.42 -9.15 2.66
CA GLU A 216 13.70 -10.49 3.19
C GLU A 216 13.43 -11.54 2.10
N ARG A 217 14.43 -12.44 1.90
CA ARG A 217 14.26 -13.59 1.01
C ARG A 217 13.43 -14.68 1.71
N GLY A 218 12.67 -15.43 0.93
CA GLY A 218 11.82 -16.52 1.45
C GLY A 218 10.53 -16.06 2.12
N ARG A 219 10.29 -14.75 2.19
CA ARG A 219 9.05 -14.16 2.69
C ARG A 219 8.50 -13.14 1.69
N THR A 220 7.21 -12.87 1.77
CA THR A 220 6.58 -11.78 1.02
C THR A 220 6.77 -10.47 1.79
N ASN A 221 7.39 -9.48 1.16
CA ASN A 221 7.59 -8.15 1.73
C ASN A 221 6.45 -7.24 1.26
N LEU A 222 5.51 -6.96 2.15
CA LEU A 222 4.39 -6.05 1.89
C LEU A 222 4.85 -4.61 2.03
N TRP A 223 4.60 -3.80 1.02
CA TRP A 223 4.77 -2.33 1.04
C TRP A 223 3.42 -1.66 0.92
N VAL A 224 3.04 -0.93 1.95
CA VAL A 224 1.80 -0.14 1.99
C VAL A 224 2.11 1.29 1.56
N ILE A 225 1.46 1.73 0.49
CA ILE A 225 1.74 2.98 -0.23
C ILE A 225 0.43 3.77 -0.42
N HIS A 226 0.49 5.09 -0.25
CA HIS A 226 -0.67 5.98 -0.39
C HIS A 226 -0.37 7.05 -1.43
N VAL A 227 -0.75 6.82 -2.66
CA VAL A 227 -0.48 7.75 -3.77
C VAL A 227 -1.61 8.74 -4.00
N ALA A 228 -1.26 9.97 -4.36
CA ALA A 228 -2.18 10.93 -4.96
C ALA A 228 -1.41 11.92 -5.84
N GLU A 229 -2.07 12.46 -6.86
CA GLU A 229 -1.58 13.67 -7.52
C GLU A 229 -1.78 14.87 -6.60
N ARG A 230 -0.79 15.75 -6.52
CA ARG A 230 -0.95 17.01 -5.81
C ARG A 230 -1.83 17.96 -6.59
N THR A 231 -2.98 18.27 -6.05
CA THR A 231 -3.99 19.16 -6.62
C THR A 231 -4.49 20.13 -5.54
N PRO A 232 -5.16 21.22 -5.91
CA PRO A 232 -5.79 22.12 -4.92
C PRO A 232 -6.77 21.40 -3.96
N GLU A 233 -7.45 20.35 -4.41
CA GLU A 233 -8.31 19.50 -3.57
C GLU A 233 -7.48 18.76 -2.51
N MET A 234 -6.35 18.20 -2.90
CA MET A 234 -5.47 17.48 -1.97
C MET A 234 -4.74 18.42 -1.00
N ASP A 235 -4.39 19.64 -1.44
CA ASP A 235 -3.64 20.62 -0.63
C ASP A 235 -4.42 21.11 0.61
N VAL A 236 -5.75 20.92 0.67
CA VAL A 236 -6.58 21.32 1.83
C VAL A 236 -6.91 20.16 2.77
N LEU A 237 -6.49 18.94 2.45
CA LEU A 237 -6.72 17.78 3.32
C LEU A 237 -5.81 17.83 4.55
N PHE A 238 -6.42 17.77 5.72
CA PHE A 238 -5.74 17.77 6.99
C PHE A 238 -6.06 16.48 7.74
N ASP A 239 -5.02 15.65 7.96
CA ASP A 239 -5.14 14.43 8.76
C ASP A 239 -5.13 14.80 10.26
N ARG A 240 -6.23 14.50 10.95
CA ARG A 240 -6.41 14.81 12.37
C ARG A 240 -5.52 13.95 13.29
N ASN A 241 -5.02 12.84 12.80
CA ASN A 241 -4.35 11.81 13.61
C ASN A 241 -2.84 11.74 13.35
N ASN A 242 -2.35 12.35 12.26
CA ASN A 242 -0.97 12.19 11.85
C ASN A 242 -0.21 13.52 11.79
N ALA A 243 0.54 13.81 12.87
CA ALA A 243 1.36 15.01 12.95
C ALA A 243 2.47 15.05 11.88
N ALA A 244 2.94 13.90 11.37
CA ALA A 244 3.98 13.85 10.34
C ALA A 244 3.48 14.35 8.97
N GLN A 245 2.16 14.33 8.75
CA GLN A 245 1.54 14.85 7.53
C GLN A 245 0.97 16.27 7.72
N ASN A 246 1.33 16.92 8.83
CA ASN A 246 0.97 18.31 9.10
C ASN A 246 2.23 19.06 9.51
N SER A 247 2.45 20.26 8.97
CA SER A 247 3.55 21.10 9.43
C SER A 247 3.33 21.52 10.90
N GLY A 248 4.39 21.88 11.59
CA GLY A 248 4.31 22.44 12.95
C GLY A 248 3.46 23.72 13.04
N THR A 249 3.13 24.34 11.92
CA THR A 249 2.25 25.51 11.80
C THR A 249 0.79 25.13 11.53
N GLY A 250 0.45 23.83 11.43
CA GLY A 250 -0.88 23.34 11.09
C GLY A 250 -1.22 23.40 9.60
N VAL A 251 -0.25 23.64 8.73
CA VAL A 251 -0.43 23.56 7.26
C VAL A 251 -0.45 22.09 6.85
N PRO A 252 -1.45 21.64 6.06
CA PRO A 252 -1.50 20.27 5.60
C PRO A 252 -0.32 19.92 4.68
N LEU A 253 0.25 18.75 4.87
CA LEU A 253 1.31 18.18 4.01
C LEU A 253 0.87 16.86 3.33
N VAL A 254 -0.38 16.46 3.48
CA VAL A 254 -0.94 15.21 2.94
C VAL A 254 -0.69 15.10 1.44
N ALA A 255 -0.98 16.19 0.70
CA ALA A 255 -0.78 16.22 -0.75
C ALA A 255 0.68 15.99 -1.15
N GLN A 256 1.63 16.64 -0.46
CA GLN A 256 3.06 16.50 -0.72
C GLN A 256 3.55 15.09 -0.42
N HIS A 257 3.14 14.50 0.71
CA HIS A 257 3.49 13.13 1.08
C HIS A 257 2.99 12.13 0.06
N ARG A 258 1.71 12.22 -0.36
CA ARG A 258 1.11 11.29 -1.32
C ARG A 258 1.66 11.48 -2.73
N GLN A 259 1.98 12.72 -3.15
CA GLN A 259 2.71 12.96 -4.39
C GLN A 259 4.11 12.33 -4.35
N GLY A 260 4.84 12.48 -3.24
CA GLY A 260 6.16 11.85 -3.09
C GLY A 260 6.10 10.32 -3.14
N GLU A 261 5.02 9.70 -2.63
CA GLU A 261 4.78 8.26 -2.77
C GLU A 261 4.43 7.87 -4.23
N LEU A 262 3.70 8.72 -4.95
CA LEU A 262 3.45 8.54 -6.38
C LEU A 262 4.76 8.63 -7.18
N ASP A 263 5.60 9.63 -6.89
CA ASP A 263 6.90 9.80 -7.56
C ASP A 263 7.81 8.59 -7.31
N ALA A 264 7.79 8.04 -6.08
CA ALA A 264 8.52 6.82 -5.75
C ALA A 264 8.02 5.61 -6.57
N MET A 265 6.71 5.44 -6.73
CA MET A 265 6.10 4.38 -7.53
C MET A 265 6.39 4.51 -9.04
N LEU A 266 6.55 5.73 -9.53
CA LEU A 266 6.85 6.02 -10.94
C LEU A 266 8.35 6.20 -11.20
N SER A 267 9.20 6.01 -10.18
CA SER A 267 10.64 6.24 -10.29
C SER A 267 11.31 5.27 -11.26
N ARG A 268 12.33 5.79 -11.94
CA ARG A 268 13.18 4.98 -12.81
C ARG A 268 13.91 3.89 -12.02
N GLU A 269 14.31 4.19 -10.80
CA GLU A 269 15.03 3.28 -9.91
C GLU A 269 14.18 2.05 -9.57
N LEU A 270 12.88 2.22 -9.26
CA LEU A 270 11.96 1.10 -9.06
C LEU A 270 11.82 0.26 -10.34
N ALA A 271 11.60 0.90 -11.48
CA ALA A 271 11.48 0.22 -12.77
C ALA A 271 12.74 -0.59 -13.10
N GLU A 272 13.93 -0.04 -12.83
CA GLU A 272 15.21 -0.72 -13.02
C GLU A 272 15.39 -1.91 -12.07
N MET A 273 14.96 -1.81 -10.81
CA MET A 273 15.00 -2.95 -9.87
C MET A 273 14.14 -4.11 -10.36
N VAL A 274 12.93 -3.83 -10.84
CA VAL A 274 12.02 -4.84 -11.39
C VAL A 274 12.61 -5.45 -12.67
N LYS A 275 13.04 -4.61 -13.63
CA LYS A 275 13.64 -5.06 -14.90
C LYS A 275 14.90 -5.90 -14.70
N ALA A 276 15.73 -5.52 -13.72
CA ALA A 276 16.96 -6.26 -13.39
C ALA A 276 16.70 -7.51 -12.55
N ASN A 277 15.45 -7.87 -12.30
CA ASN A 277 15.05 -9.01 -11.46
C ASN A 277 15.70 -9.00 -10.06
N ARG A 278 15.91 -7.80 -9.49
CA ARG A 278 16.41 -7.64 -8.11
C ARG A 278 15.32 -7.91 -7.07
N ILE A 279 14.06 -7.69 -7.45
CA ILE A 279 12.85 -8.04 -6.72
C ILE A 279 11.88 -8.75 -7.66
N LYS A 280 11.01 -9.58 -7.09
CA LYS A 280 9.89 -10.24 -7.79
C LYS A 280 8.58 -9.67 -7.27
N LEU A 281 7.87 -8.91 -8.09
CA LEU A 281 6.57 -8.39 -7.72
C LEU A 281 5.54 -9.51 -7.70
N VAL A 282 4.72 -9.53 -6.64
CA VAL A 282 3.60 -10.46 -6.44
C VAL A 282 2.34 -9.71 -5.99
N THR A 283 1.18 -10.34 -6.15
CA THR A 283 -0.13 -9.80 -5.75
C THR A 283 -0.84 -10.76 -4.80
N TYR A 284 -1.88 -10.30 -4.09
CA TYR A 284 -2.71 -11.18 -3.26
C TYR A 284 -3.39 -12.27 -4.07
N GLU A 285 -3.77 -12.02 -5.32
CA GLU A 285 -4.30 -13.05 -6.22
C GLU A 285 -3.30 -14.20 -6.42
N GLN A 286 -2.03 -13.87 -6.65
CA GLN A 286 -0.97 -14.87 -6.79
C GLN A 286 -0.68 -15.60 -5.48
N LEU A 287 -0.77 -14.92 -4.33
CA LEU A 287 -0.66 -15.58 -3.01
C LEU A 287 -1.84 -16.55 -2.79
N ASN A 288 -3.06 -16.15 -3.13
CA ASN A 288 -4.25 -17.03 -3.08
C ASN A 288 -4.09 -18.27 -3.99
N ALA A 289 -3.51 -18.10 -5.16
CA ALA A 289 -3.30 -19.22 -6.09
C ALA A 289 -2.34 -20.31 -5.56
N ARG A 290 -1.49 -19.99 -4.58
CA ARG A 290 -0.51 -20.93 -3.98
C ARG A 290 -1.10 -21.81 -2.88
N GLY A 291 -2.16 -21.40 -2.20
CA GLY A 291 -2.67 -22.15 -1.04
C GLY A 291 -4.06 -21.73 -0.57
N GLY A 292 -4.80 -21.05 -1.43
CA GLY A 292 -6.13 -20.51 -1.12
C GLY A 292 -6.08 -19.19 -0.33
N PRO A 293 -7.24 -18.52 -0.20
CA PRO A 293 -7.38 -17.34 0.64
C PRO A 293 -7.06 -17.65 2.10
N ARG A 294 -6.24 -16.81 2.74
CA ARG A 294 -5.90 -16.95 4.16
C ARG A 294 -6.58 -15.86 4.98
N VAL A 295 -7.31 -16.27 5.98
CA VAL A 295 -8.01 -15.36 6.91
C VAL A 295 -7.27 -15.20 8.24
N ARG A 296 -6.36 -16.14 8.56
CA ARG A 296 -5.52 -16.11 9.76
C ARG A 296 -4.04 -16.24 9.40
N PRO A 297 -3.14 -15.61 10.18
CA PRO A 297 -1.70 -15.80 9.99
C PRO A 297 -1.32 -17.28 10.10
N PRO A 298 -0.27 -17.73 9.43
CA PRO A 298 0.27 -19.07 9.65
C PRO A 298 0.66 -19.22 11.12
N VAL A 299 0.37 -20.38 11.68
CA VAL A 299 0.86 -20.73 13.03
C VAL A 299 2.37 -20.82 12.96
N PRO A 300 3.12 -20.23 13.93
CA PRO A 300 4.58 -20.26 13.96
C PRO A 300 5.15 -21.68 14.00
#